data_8d94df233bde389b4312eba25f4ad11f
#
_entry.id   8d94df233bde389b4312eba25f4ad11f
#
_cell.length_a   1.000
_cell.length_b   1.000
_cell.length_c   1.000
_cell.angle_alpha   90.00
_cell.angle_beta   90.00
_cell.angle_gamma   90.00
#
_symmetry.space_group_name_H-M   'P 1'
#
loop_
_entity.id
_entity.type
_entity.pdbx_description
1 polymer ?
#
loop_
_entity_poly.entity_id
_entity_poly.type
_entity_poly.pdbx_seq_one_letter_code
_entity_poly.pdbx_strand_id
1 'polypeptide(L)'
;MPHSHSNLLGEPPATLLPPNPEADSELAEGTPAAEVASRHPTVSAAWAALAEEALDRPERVLSDTIEAYAYARTGYHRGLDALRRNGWKGFGPVPWSHEPNRGFLRCVTELAKAAEAIGEVDEQERCTELLRDCDPSLAP
;
A
#
# COMPACT_ATOMS: atom_id res chain seq x y z
N MET A 1 -0.69 32.01 -5.85
CA MET A 1 -0.72 30.65 -5.35
C MET A 1 -0.44 30.60 -3.87
N PRO A 2 -1.44 30.43 -3.08
CA PRO A 2 -1.26 30.49 -1.63
C PRO A 2 -0.51 29.31 -1.05
N HIS A 3 -0.44 28.21 -1.78
CA HIS A 3 0.16 26.98 -1.26
C HIS A 3 1.65 27.04 -1.00
N SER A 4 2.35 27.93 -1.70
CA SER A 4 3.78 28.06 -1.47
C SER A 4 4.12 28.48 -0.04
N HIS A 5 3.22 29.24 0.59
CA HIS A 5 3.43 29.65 1.98
C HIS A 5 3.30 28.48 2.94
N SER A 6 2.32 27.60 2.71
CA SER A 6 2.15 26.40 3.52
C SER A 6 3.36 25.49 3.40
N ASN A 7 3.87 25.33 2.19
CA ASN A 7 5.04 24.50 1.97
C ASN A 7 6.27 25.01 2.68
N LEU A 8 6.43 26.34 2.74
CA LEU A 8 7.54 26.95 3.48
C LEU A 8 7.45 26.67 4.98
N LEU A 9 6.24 26.44 5.50
CA LEU A 9 6.02 26.17 6.91
C LEU A 9 6.06 24.68 7.24
N GLY A 10 6.46 23.83 6.30
CA GLY A 10 6.75 22.45 6.58
C GLY A 10 5.78 21.42 6.03
N GLU A 11 4.73 21.85 5.33
CA GLU A 11 3.87 20.84 4.68
C GLU A 11 4.51 20.36 3.38
N PRO A 12 4.91 19.07 3.31
CA PRO A 12 5.59 18.57 2.12
C PRO A 12 4.63 18.44 0.95
N PRO A 13 5.13 18.49 -0.29
CA PRO A 13 4.31 18.22 -1.46
C PRO A 13 3.90 16.74 -1.48
N ALA A 14 2.83 16.45 -2.22
CA ALA A 14 2.39 15.08 -2.44
C ALA A 14 3.44 14.29 -3.19
N THR A 15 3.63 13.03 -2.80
CA THR A 15 4.48 12.10 -3.55
C THR A 15 3.61 11.32 -4.52
N LEU A 16 3.99 11.35 -5.79
CA LEU A 16 3.26 10.72 -6.87
C LEU A 16 4.16 9.70 -7.54
N LEU A 17 3.89 8.43 -7.32
CA LEU A 17 4.69 7.36 -7.88
C LEU A 17 4.53 7.26 -9.38
N PRO A 18 5.58 6.85 -10.13
CA PRO A 18 5.43 6.57 -11.55
C PRO A 18 4.59 5.31 -11.74
N PRO A 19 3.91 5.18 -12.89
CA PRO A 19 3.16 3.97 -13.18
C PRO A 19 4.10 2.79 -13.46
N ASN A 20 3.55 1.57 -13.39
CA ASN A 20 4.22 0.34 -13.76
C ASN A 20 3.42 -0.30 -14.89
N PRO A 21 3.51 0.22 -16.13
CA PRO A 21 2.56 -0.11 -17.19
C PRO A 21 2.43 -1.60 -17.48
N GLU A 22 3.54 -2.33 -17.47
CA GLU A 22 3.53 -3.75 -17.78
C GLU A 22 2.80 -4.55 -16.71
N ALA A 23 3.16 -4.35 -15.44
CA ALA A 23 2.50 -5.04 -14.33
C ALA A 23 1.03 -4.62 -14.21
N ASP A 24 0.75 -3.32 -14.36
CA ASP A 24 -0.61 -2.80 -14.28
C ASP A 24 -1.50 -3.41 -15.36
N SER A 25 -0.97 -3.54 -16.57
CA SER A 25 -1.69 -4.16 -17.69
C SER A 25 -1.97 -5.64 -17.42
N GLU A 26 -0.96 -6.38 -16.93
CA GLU A 26 -1.13 -7.79 -16.60
C GLU A 26 -2.20 -8.01 -15.55
N LEU A 27 -2.19 -7.19 -14.49
CA LEU A 27 -3.22 -7.28 -13.45
C LEU A 27 -4.62 -6.96 -14.00
N ALA A 28 -4.72 -5.94 -14.85
CA ALA A 28 -5.99 -5.56 -15.45
C ALA A 28 -6.53 -6.64 -16.39
N GLU A 29 -5.64 -7.39 -17.03
CA GLU A 29 -6.02 -8.49 -17.94
C GLU A 29 -6.39 -9.78 -17.21
N GLY A 30 -6.23 -9.82 -15.89
CA GLY A 30 -6.57 -10.98 -15.10
C GLY A 30 -5.44 -11.99 -14.92
N THR A 31 -4.20 -11.61 -15.24
CA THR A 31 -3.05 -12.47 -14.94
C THR A 31 -3.00 -12.73 -13.43
N PRO A 32 -2.79 -13.99 -13.00
CA PRO A 32 -2.73 -14.29 -11.57
C PRO A 32 -1.71 -13.42 -10.85
N ALA A 33 -2.12 -12.89 -9.69
CA ALA A 33 -1.27 -11.96 -8.94
C ALA A 33 0.08 -12.56 -8.57
N ALA A 34 0.13 -13.87 -8.31
CA ALA A 34 1.40 -14.55 -8.00
C ALA A 34 2.37 -14.49 -9.18
N GLU A 35 1.86 -14.64 -10.41
CA GLU A 35 2.71 -14.52 -11.59
C GLU A 35 3.23 -13.11 -11.77
N VAL A 36 2.35 -12.11 -11.57
CA VAL A 36 2.76 -10.70 -11.69
C VAL A 36 3.82 -10.38 -10.63
N ALA A 37 3.61 -10.80 -9.40
CA ALA A 37 4.58 -10.58 -8.33
C ALA A 37 5.93 -11.24 -8.63
N SER A 38 5.91 -12.42 -9.25
CA SER A 38 7.17 -13.13 -9.58
C SER A 38 7.97 -12.40 -10.66
N ARG A 39 7.29 -11.79 -11.62
CA ARG A 39 7.93 -11.04 -12.70
C ARG A 39 8.23 -9.59 -12.33
N HIS A 40 7.44 -9.02 -11.44
CA HIS A 40 7.54 -7.62 -11.04
C HIS A 40 7.52 -7.48 -9.52
N PRO A 41 8.52 -8.04 -8.80
CA PRO A 41 8.48 -8.09 -7.34
C PRO A 41 8.57 -6.73 -6.65
N THR A 42 8.95 -5.68 -7.37
CA THR A 42 8.98 -4.32 -6.79
C THR A 42 7.64 -3.61 -6.84
N VAL A 43 6.64 -4.19 -7.51
CA VAL A 43 5.34 -3.55 -7.73
C VAL A 43 4.38 -3.91 -6.61
N SER A 44 4.10 -2.94 -5.73
CA SER A 44 3.21 -3.15 -4.58
C SER A 44 1.82 -3.67 -4.96
N ALA A 45 1.28 -3.27 -6.10
CA ALA A 45 -0.07 -3.66 -6.51
C ALA A 45 -0.24 -5.18 -6.63
N ALA A 46 0.79 -5.90 -7.06
CA ALA A 46 0.73 -7.36 -7.15
C ALA A 46 0.66 -8.00 -5.77
N TRP A 47 1.47 -7.50 -4.83
CA TRP A 47 1.43 -7.99 -3.45
C TRP A 47 0.12 -7.64 -2.76
N ALA A 48 -0.42 -6.45 -3.07
CA ALA A 48 -1.73 -6.04 -2.53
C ALA A 48 -2.82 -7.00 -2.99
N ALA A 49 -2.82 -7.36 -4.27
CA ALA A 49 -3.80 -8.31 -4.80
C ALA A 49 -3.70 -9.67 -4.11
N LEU A 50 -2.48 -10.17 -3.87
CA LEU A 50 -2.28 -11.43 -3.15
C LEU A 50 -2.82 -11.36 -1.72
N ALA A 51 -2.58 -10.24 -1.02
CA ALA A 51 -3.06 -10.06 0.34
C ALA A 51 -4.60 -10.01 0.37
N GLU A 52 -5.19 -9.26 -0.55
CA GLU A 52 -6.65 -9.16 -0.66
C GLU A 52 -7.29 -10.52 -0.92
N GLU A 53 -6.72 -11.28 -1.83
CA GLU A 53 -7.21 -12.64 -2.14
C GLU A 53 -7.15 -13.55 -0.91
N ALA A 54 -6.05 -13.49 -0.17
CA ALA A 54 -5.87 -14.34 1.00
C ALA A 54 -6.89 -14.01 2.10
N LEU A 55 -7.16 -12.72 2.35
CA LEU A 55 -8.15 -12.32 3.34
C LEU A 55 -9.59 -12.59 2.90
N ASP A 56 -9.82 -12.70 1.59
CA ASP A 56 -11.17 -12.93 1.04
C ASP A 56 -11.49 -14.40 0.85
N ARG A 57 -10.58 -15.32 1.19
CA ARG A 57 -10.83 -16.74 1.03
C ARG A 57 -12.04 -17.17 1.84
N PRO A 58 -12.95 -17.98 1.26
CA PRO A 58 -14.07 -18.54 2.01
C PRO A 58 -13.56 -19.40 3.17
N GLU A 59 -14.23 -19.30 4.32
CA GLU A 59 -13.86 -20.06 5.51
C GLU A 59 -12.38 -19.89 5.89
N ARG A 60 -11.92 -18.65 5.78
CA ARG A 60 -10.53 -18.31 6.05
C ARG A 60 -10.05 -18.84 7.39
N VAL A 61 -8.90 -19.51 7.37
CA VAL A 61 -8.22 -20.03 8.57
C VAL A 61 -7.02 -19.16 8.90
N LEU A 62 -6.39 -19.41 10.04
CA LEU A 62 -5.27 -18.60 10.53
C LEU A 62 -4.13 -18.48 9.51
N SER A 63 -3.78 -19.57 8.83
CA SER A 63 -2.70 -19.53 7.85
C SER A 63 -3.00 -18.59 6.69
N ASP A 64 -4.25 -18.44 6.29
CA ASP A 64 -4.65 -17.50 5.25
C ASP A 64 -4.40 -16.06 5.70
N THR A 65 -4.71 -15.77 6.95
CA THR A 65 -4.47 -14.43 7.53
C THR A 65 -2.97 -14.15 7.61
N ILE A 66 -2.16 -15.15 8.00
CA ILE A 66 -0.72 -14.99 8.07
C ILE A 66 -0.10 -14.79 6.68
N GLU A 67 -0.61 -15.51 5.66
CA GLU A 67 -0.17 -15.27 4.28
C GLU A 67 -0.48 -13.84 3.86
N ALA A 68 -1.69 -13.35 4.15
CA ALA A 68 -2.06 -11.98 3.83
C ALA A 68 -1.16 -10.97 4.52
N TYR A 69 -0.84 -11.20 5.78
CA TYR A 69 0.10 -10.36 6.54
C TYR A 69 1.45 -10.30 5.83
N ALA A 70 1.98 -11.44 5.44
CA ALA A 70 3.28 -11.52 4.78
C ALA A 70 3.27 -10.83 3.41
N TYR A 71 2.25 -11.07 2.60
CA TYR A 71 2.12 -10.41 1.31
C TYR A 71 2.00 -8.89 1.45
N ALA A 72 1.12 -8.44 2.34
CA ALA A 72 0.89 -7.02 2.56
C ALA A 72 2.17 -6.33 3.05
N ARG A 73 2.88 -6.96 3.98
CA ARG A 73 4.12 -6.39 4.49
C ARG A 73 5.21 -6.31 3.42
N THR A 74 5.31 -7.33 2.58
CA THR A 74 6.25 -7.31 1.45
C THR A 74 5.93 -6.15 0.51
N GLY A 75 4.68 -6.02 0.10
CA GLY A 75 4.26 -4.93 -0.79
C GLY A 75 4.40 -3.56 -0.15
N TYR A 76 4.16 -3.46 1.14
CA TYR A 76 4.36 -2.24 1.92
C TYR A 76 5.83 -1.81 1.85
N HIS A 77 6.76 -2.72 2.12
CA HIS A 77 8.18 -2.38 2.06
C HIS A 77 8.66 -2.03 0.66
N ARG A 78 8.17 -2.73 -0.37
CA ARG A 78 8.49 -2.36 -1.75
C ARG A 78 7.97 -0.98 -2.09
N GLY A 79 6.78 -0.66 -1.60
CA GLY A 79 6.21 0.67 -1.79
C GLY A 79 7.00 1.75 -1.06
N LEU A 80 7.47 1.48 0.15
CA LEU A 80 8.35 2.42 0.87
C LEU A 80 9.61 2.71 0.08
N ASP A 81 10.23 1.67 -0.49
CA ASP A 81 11.43 1.85 -1.32
C ASP A 81 11.14 2.77 -2.50
N ALA A 82 10.02 2.54 -3.19
CA ALA A 82 9.63 3.35 -4.34
C ALA A 82 9.35 4.80 -3.93
N LEU A 83 8.62 4.99 -2.82
CA LEU A 83 8.31 6.33 -2.32
C LEU A 83 9.58 7.10 -1.97
N ARG A 84 10.52 6.45 -1.30
CA ARG A 84 11.80 7.08 -0.94
C ARG A 84 12.60 7.47 -2.17
N ARG A 85 12.63 6.62 -3.18
CA ARG A 85 13.29 6.96 -4.46
C ARG A 85 12.64 8.15 -5.14
N ASN A 86 11.37 8.41 -4.87
CA ASN A 86 10.63 9.51 -5.45
C ASN A 86 10.48 10.70 -4.50
N GLY A 87 11.33 10.77 -3.47
CA GLY A 87 11.47 11.96 -2.65
C GLY A 87 10.67 11.99 -1.35
N TRP A 88 9.87 10.95 -1.08
CA TRP A 88 9.11 10.89 0.17
C TRP A 88 10.06 10.67 1.36
N LYS A 89 9.85 11.43 2.43
CA LYS A 89 10.75 11.41 3.59
C LYS A 89 10.12 10.79 4.82
N GLY A 90 9.13 9.94 4.63
CA GLY A 90 8.48 9.24 5.72
C GLY A 90 7.22 9.94 6.24
N PHE A 91 6.88 11.09 5.68
CA PHE A 91 5.68 11.84 6.03
C PHE A 91 5.23 12.67 4.83
N GLY A 92 3.98 13.12 4.87
CA GLY A 92 3.41 13.91 3.80
C GLY A 92 2.49 13.09 2.90
N PRO A 93 1.69 13.77 2.07
CA PRO A 93 0.63 13.12 1.31
C PRO A 93 1.12 12.10 0.29
N VAL A 94 0.41 10.97 0.23
CA VAL A 94 0.54 9.95 -0.80
C VAL A 94 -0.90 9.67 -1.23
N PRO A 95 -1.46 10.52 -2.12
CA PRO A 95 -2.91 10.52 -2.34
C PRO A 95 -3.41 9.32 -3.14
N TRP A 96 -4.56 8.81 -2.72
CA TRP A 96 -5.26 7.74 -3.41
C TRP A 96 -5.71 8.14 -4.81
N SER A 97 -6.00 9.42 -5.02
CA SER A 97 -6.45 9.91 -6.32
C SER A 97 -5.42 9.67 -7.43
N HIS A 98 -4.15 9.57 -7.06
CA HIS A 98 -3.09 9.23 -8.02
C HIS A 98 -2.98 7.70 -8.09
N GLU A 99 -3.48 7.13 -9.16
CA GLU A 99 -3.61 5.67 -9.29
C GLU A 99 -2.33 4.88 -8.97
N PRO A 100 -1.13 5.28 -9.42
CA PRO A 100 0.08 4.53 -9.10
C PRO A 100 0.41 4.42 -7.60
N ASN A 101 -0.17 5.27 -6.76
CA ASN A 101 0.02 5.17 -5.31
C ASN A 101 -0.83 4.07 -4.67
N ARG A 102 -1.85 3.60 -5.36
CA ARG A 102 -2.86 2.73 -4.74
C ARG A 102 -2.34 1.38 -4.28
N GLY A 103 -1.39 0.80 -5.03
CA GLY A 103 -0.80 -0.48 -4.62
C GLY A 103 -0.20 -0.42 -3.23
N PHE A 104 0.60 0.60 -2.95
CA PHE A 104 1.17 0.82 -1.63
C PHE A 104 0.09 1.00 -0.57
N LEU A 105 -0.88 1.87 -0.83
CA LEU A 105 -1.94 2.16 0.13
C LEU A 105 -2.81 0.93 0.42
N ARG A 106 -3.07 0.11 -0.60
CA ARG A 106 -3.79 -1.15 -0.43
C ARG A 106 -3.01 -2.11 0.44
N CYS A 107 -1.69 -2.18 0.27
CA CYS A 107 -0.84 -3.02 1.12
C CYS A 107 -0.93 -2.59 2.58
N VAL A 108 -0.87 -1.29 2.86
CA VAL A 108 -0.99 -0.79 4.24
C VAL A 108 -2.37 -1.14 4.82
N THR A 109 -3.41 -1.00 4.01
CA THR A 109 -4.77 -1.33 4.42
C THR A 109 -4.90 -2.81 4.78
N GLU A 110 -4.39 -3.70 3.92
CA GLU A 110 -4.47 -5.14 4.17
C GLU A 110 -3.60 -5.56 5.35
N LEU A 111 -2.45 -4.91 5.53
CA LEU A 111 -1.62 -5.17 6.70
C LEU A 111 -2.35 -4.80 7.99
N ALA A 112 -3.05 -3.66 7.99
CA ALA A 112 -3.85 -3.26 9.15
C ALA A 112 -4.93 -4.31 9.46
N LYS A 113 -5.63 -4.81 8.43
CA LYS A 113 -6.66 -5.84 8.59
C LYS A 113 -6.08 -7.15 9.14
N ALA A 114 -4.96 -7.58 8.59
CA ALA A 114 -4.33 -8.83 9.04
C ALA A 114 -3.80 -8.70 10.48
N ALA A 115 -3.22 -7.55 10.80
CA ALA A 115 -2.75 -7.28 12.16
C ALA A 115 -3.91 -7.29 13.16
N GLU A 116 -5.02 -6.66 12.81
CA GLU A 116 -6.22 -6.69 13.65
C GLU A 116 -6.69 -8.12 13.88
N ALA A 117 -6.73 -8.92 12.82
CA ALA A 117 -7.22 -10.29 12.89
C ALA A 117 -6.39 -11.18 13.83
N ILE A 118 -5.10 -10.91 13.97
CA ILE A 118 -4.24 -11.67 14.88
C ILE A 118 -4.02 -10.99 16.23
N GLY A 119 -4.66 -9.84 16.46
CA GLY A 119 -4.57 -9.14 17.74
C GLY A 119 -3.31 -8.30 17.91
N GLU A 120 -2.58 -8.00 16.83
CA GLU A 120 -1.39 -7.14 16.88
C GLU A 120 -1.82 -5.67 16.84
N VAL A 121 -2.25 -5.17 17.98
CA VAL A 121 -2.87 -3.85 18.11
C VAL A 121 -1.92 -2.73 17.70
N ASP A 122 -0.66 -2.80 18.15
CA ASP A 122 0.31 -1.73 17.83
C ASP A 122 0.53 -1.59 16.33
N GLU A 123 0.62 -2.70 15.63
CA GLU A 123 0.83 -2.68 14.18
C GLU A 123 -0.42 -2.18 13.45
N GLN A 124 -1.59 -2.59 13.91
CA GLN A 124 -2.86 -2.10 13.35
C GLN A 124 -2.95 -0.58 13.48
N GLU A 125 -2.64 -0.05 14.67
CA GLU A 125 -2.69 1.39 14.92
C GLU A 125 -1.65 2.13 14.07
N ARG A 126 -0.44 1.59 13.98
CA ARG A 126 0.63 2.19 13.17
C ARG A 126 0.21 2.31 11.70
N CYS A 127 -0.37 1.26 11.16
CA CYS A 127 -0.83 1.25 9.76
C CYS A 127 -1.98 2.23 9.56
N THR A 128 -2.92 2.29 10.49
CA THR A 128 -4.06 3.21 10.41
C THR A 128 -3.60 4.67 10.45
N GLU A 129 -2.64 4.99 11.32
CA GLU A 129 -2.06 6.33 11.37
C GLU A 129 -1.32 6.67 10.08
N LEU A 130 -0.57 5.73 9.54
CA LEU A 130 0.15 5.93 8.29
C LEU A 130 -0.84 6.23 7.14
N LEU A 131 -1.93 5.48 7.06
CA LEU A 131 -2.97 5.74 6.05
C LEU A 131 -3.54 7.14 6.19
N ARG A 132 -3.82 7.55 7.43
CA ARG A 132 -4.37 8.88 7.69
C ARG A 132 -3.41 9.96 7.27
N ASP A 133 -2.12 9.78 7.55
CA ASP A 133 -1.09 10.74 7.16
C ASP A 133 -0.90 10.79 5.64
N CYS A 134 -0.99 9.67 4.97
CA CYS A 134 -0.88 9.62 3.51
C CYS A 134 -2.08 10.25 2.83
N ASP A 135 -3.28 9.89 3.29
CA ASP A 135 -4.53 10.38 2.70
C ASP A 135 -5.66 10.24 3.74
N PRO A 136 -6.08 11.35 4.36
CA PRO A 136 -7.13 11.29 5.39
C PRO A 136 -8.44 10.65 4.93
N SER A 137 -8.72 10.65 3.62
CA SER A 137 -9.95 10.05 3.10
C SER A 137 -9.98 8.52 3.24
N LEU A 138 -8.82 7.89 3.49
CA LEU A 138 -8.71 6.44 3.61
C LEU A 138 -8.88 5.96 5.05
N ALA A 139 -8.69 6.82 6.02
CA ALA A 139 -8.77 6.44 7.42
C ALA A 139 -10.19 6.56 7.94
N PRO A 140 -10.65 5.61 8.76
CA PRO A 140 -11.96 5.72 9.40
C PRO A 140 -12.00 6.85 10.41
#